data_43b4edb303487de4f970114d15e196b2
#
_entry.id   43b4edb303487de4f970114d15e196b2
#
_cell.length_a   1.000
_cell.length_b   1.000
_cell.length_c   1.000
_cell.angle_alpha   90.00
_cell.angle_beta   90.00
_cell.angle_gamma   90.00
#
_symmetry.space_group_name_H-M   'P 1'
#
loop_
_entity.id
_entity.type
_entity.pdbx_description
1 polymer ?
#
loop_
_entity_poly.entity_id
_entity_poly.type
_entity_poly.pdbx_seq_one_letter_code
_entity_poly.pdbx_strand_id
1 'polypeptide(L)'
;IGLYFLTENIRVDADRVNITEQNDNSDEDVTGGWLVEVDNYNTDPHISVTMSDKNQDMWITYKSPELLSANQESYLQQQFNAIRDAVYATDKNSTEWENLIDMYAMARLYVVRELMQDEEGFHGSFYLHKDRGADTKWVAGPVWDFGNAYNNDRHSYIWDNPQFECFLIDHIYQFPRFQEAVKNVFGDFYRDAYASMDKFIDQ
;
A
#
# COMPACT_ATOMS: atom_id res chain seq x y z
N ILE A 1 -11.97 -28.75 -20.12
CA ILE A 1 -10.56 -28.38 -20.21
C ILE A 1 -10.53 -26.95 -20.70
N GLY A 2 -9.87 -26.04 -19.97
CA GLY A 2 -9.75 -24.62 -20.27
C GLY A 2 -8.37 -24.09 -19.92
N LEU A 3 -8.16 -22.81 -20.19
CA LEU A 3 -6.99 -22.08 -19.68
C LEU A 3 -7.26 -21.71 -18.22
N TYR A 4 -6.27 -21.95 -17.38
CA TYR A 4 -6.30 -21.62 -15.96
C TYR A 4 -5.09 -20.77 -15.63
N PHE A 5 -5.29 -19.73 -14.82
CA PHE A 5 -4.21 -18.99 -14.19
C PHE A 5 -3.88 -19.63 -12.85
N LEU A 6 -2.60 -19.92 -12.64
CA LEU A 6 -2.09 -20.28 -11.33
C LEU A 6 -1.45 -19.00 -10.74
N THR A 7 -2.03 -18.49 -9.69
CA THR A 7 -1.52 -17.31 -9.00
C THR A 7 -1.58 -17.53 -7.49
N GLU A 8 -0.70 -16.84 -6.77
CA GLU A 8 -0.73 -16.83 -5.33
C GLU A 8 -1.85 -15.90 -4.83
N ASN A 9 -2.61 -16.36 -3.85
CA ASN A 9 -3.65 -15.54 -3.22
C ASN A 9 -3.04 -14.57 -2.19
N ILE A 10 -3.61 -13.38 -2.07
CA ILE A 10 -3.29 -12.46 -0.99
C ILE A 10 -4.01 -12.93 0.27
N ARG A 11 -3.25 -13.33 1.28
CA ARG A 11 -3.76 -13.81 2.56
C ARG A 11 -2.76 -13.64 3.68
N VAL A 12 -3.26 -13.64 4.91
CA VAL A 12 -2.41 -13.79 6.10
C VAL A 12 -1.92 -15.24 6.16
N ASP A 13 -0.62 -15.43 6.08
CA ASP A 13 0.03 -16.73 6.07
C ASP A 13 1.54 -16.53 6.30
N ALA A 14 2.19 -17.50 6.95
CA ALA A 14 3.63 -17.43 7.24
C ALA A 14 4.51 -17.24 5.99
N ASP A 15 4.06 -17.75 4.85
CA ASP A 15 4.79 -17.68 3.59
C ASP A 15 4.33 -16.51 2.69
N ARG A 16 3.33 -15.70 3.12
CA ARG A 16 2.82 -14.58 2.33
C ARG A 16 2.76 -13.26 3.11
N VAL A 17 1.75 -13.05 3.94
CA VAL A 17 1.65 -11.90 4.84
C VAL A 17 1.80 -12.41 6.26
N ASN A 18 3.03 -12.44 6.74
CA ASN A 18 3.37 -13.02 8.03
C ASN A 18 3.14 -12.02 9.16
N ILE A 19 1.88 -11.95 9.61
CA ILE A 19 1.44 -11.18 10.76
C ILE A 19 0.63 -12.05 11.71
N THR A 20 0.50 -11.64 12.95
CA THR A 20 -0.36 -12.29 13.94
C THR A 20 -1.81 -11.96 13.66
N GLU A 21 -2.52 -12.86 13.01
CA GLU A 21 -3.92 -12.67 12.61
C GLU A 21 -4.83 -12.37 13.79
N GLN A 22 -5.81 -11.51 13.61
CA GLN A 22 -6.89 -11.33 14.58
C GLN A 22 -8.15 -12.07 14.13
N ASN A 23 -8.99 -12.40 15.13
CA ASN A 23 -10.25 -13.08 14.85
C ASN A 23 -11.31 -12.10 14.35
N ASP A 24 -12.24 -12.62 13.54
CA ASP A 24 -13.45 -11.91 13.15
C ASP A 24 -14.30 -11.53 14.36
N ASN A 25 -14.89 -10.33 14.31
CA ASN A 25 -15.77 -9.81 15.37
C ASN A 25 -15.17 -9.90 16.79
N SER A 26 -13.85 -9.74 16.92
CA SER A 26 -13.13 -9.84 18.19
C SER A 26 -12.71 -8.48 18.70
N ASP A 27 -12.82 -8.29 20.01
CA ASP A 27 -12.37 -7.08 20.72
C ASP A 27 -11.10 -7.33 21.57
N GLU A 28 -10.46 -8.50 21.45
CA GLU A 28 -9.37 -8.87 22.35
C GLU A 28 -8.12 -8.00 22.14
N ASP A 29 -7.70 -7.80 20.91
CA ASP A 29 -6.58 -6.92 20.55
C ASP A 29 -6.77 -6.39 19.14
N VAL A 30 -7.25 -5.17 19.03
CA VAL A 30 -7.53 -4.51 17.76
C VAL A 30 -6.32 -3.76 17.18
N THR A 31 -5.15 -3.78 17.87
CA THR A 31 -3.99 -2.96 17.49
C THR A 31 -3.28 -3.45 16.23
N GLY A 32 -3.52 -4.67 15.78
CA GLY A 32 -2.90 -5.24 14.58
C GLY A 32 -3.46 -6.59 14.21
N GLY A 33 -2.80 -7.25 13.27
CA GLY A 33 -3.32 -8.42 12.57
C GLY A 33 -4.23 -8.01 11.42
N TRP A 34 -3.95 -6.85 10.82
CA TRP A 34 -4.72 -6.27 9.73
C TRP A 34 -4.09 -6.54 8.37
N LEU A 35 -4.92 -6.98 7.44
CA LEU A 35 -4.64 -6.96 6.01
C LEU A 35 -5.79 -6.19 5.32
N VAL A 36 -5.45 -5.11 4.64
CA VAL A 36 -6.42 -4.24 3.98
C VAL A 36 -5.97 -3.87 2.58
N GLU A 37 -6.91 -3.40 1.78
CA GLU A 37 -6.67 -2.91 0.43
C GLU A 37 -7.27 -1.50 0.30
N VAL A 38 -6.48 -0.57 -0.21
CA VAL A 38 -7.02 0.65 -0.79
C VAL A 38 -7.62 0.26 -2.13
N ASP A 39 -8.93 0.39 -2.24
CA ASP A 39 -9.70 -0.08 -3.39
C ASP A 39 -10.32 1.11 -4.13
N ASN A 40 -10.50 0.98 -5.42
CA ASN A 40 -11.21 1.94 -6.26
C ASN A 40 -12.69 1.58 -6.46
N TYR A 41 -13.14 0.48 -5.88
CA TYR A 41 -14.53 0.02 -5.88
C TYR A 41 -15.07 -0.09 -4.46
N ASN A 42 -16.32 0.34 -4.26
CA ASN A 42 -17.00 0.26 -2.97
C ASN A 42 -17.96 -0.93 -2.87
N THR A 43 -17.66 -2.01 -3.58
CA THR A 43 -18.53 -3.20 -3.63
C THR A 43 -18.32 -4.15 -2.45
N ASP A 44 -17.09 -4.21 -1.96
CA ASP A 44 -16.72 -5.03 -0.81
C ASP A 44 -16.91 -4.26 0.52
N PRO A 45 -17.03 -4.95 1.65
CA PRO A 45 -17.08 -4.31 2.96
C PRO A 45 -15.82 -3.45 3.21
N HIS A 46 -16.02 -2.17 3.54
CA HIS A 46 -14.95 -1.18 3.68
C HIS A 46 -15.29 -0.09 4.70
N ILE A 47 -14.28 0.64 5.11
CA ILE A 47 -14.43 1.95 5.72
C ILE A 47 -14.12 3.04 4.70
N SER A 48 -14.76 4.21 4.84
CA SER A 48 -14.51 5.38 3.99
C SER A 48 -13.68 6.43 4.73
N VAL A 49 -12.66 6.94 4.06
CA VAL A 49 -11.81 8.03 4.54
C VAL A 49 -11.95 9.22 3.59
N THR A 50 -12.53 10.30 4.07
CA THR A 50 -12.75 11.50 3.25
C THR A 50 -11.43 12.18 2.93
N MET A 51 -11.17 12.38 1.64
CA MET A 51 -9.99 13.05 1.11
C MET A 51 -10.42 14.40 0.55
N SER A 52 -9.97 15.51 1.17
CA SER A 52 -10.49 16.86 0.89
C SER A 52 -10.13 17.41 -0.49
N ASP A 53 -9.13 16.86 -1.15
CA ASP A 53 -8.62 17.28 -2.47
C ASP A 53 -8.88 16.26 -3.58
N LYS A 54 -9.64 15.19 -3.27
CA LYS A 54 -9.99 14.12 -4.20
C LYS A 54 -11.47 14.16 -4.56
N ASN A 55 -11.82 13.56 -5.69
CA ASN A 55 -13.20 13.50 -6.16
C ASN A 55 -14.04 12.44 -5.45
N GLN A 56 -13.37 11.51 -4.77
CA GLN A 56 -14.01 10.43 -4.01
C GLN A 56 -13.30 10.17 -2.69
N ASP A 57 -13.97 9.50 -1.78
CA ASP A 57 -13.38 8.97 -0.57
C ASP A 57 -12.37 7.85 -0.90
N MET A 58 -11.35 7.71 -0.08
CA MET A 58 -10.48 6.55 -0.09
C MET A 58 -11.19 5.40 0.65
N TRP A 59 -11.47 4.33 -0.07
CA TRP A 59 -12.09 3.13 0.51
C TRP A 59 -11.02 2.15 0.95
N ILE A 60 -11.13 1.73 2.19
CA ILE A 60 -10.24 0.74 2.81
C ILE A 60 -11.03 -0.53 3.00
N THR A 61 -10.89 -1.44 2.05
CA THR A 61 -11.51 -2.76 2.08
C THR A 61 -10.70 -3.66 3.01
N TYR A 62 -11.34 -4.24 4.01
CA TYR A 62 -10.65 -5.13 4.93
C TYR A 62 -10.72 -6.58 4.45
N LYS A 63 -9.57 -7.26 4.46
CA LYS A 63 -9.37 -8.62 3.95
C LYS A 63 -9.06 -9.62 5.07
N SER A 64 -8.49 -9.14 6.17
CA SER A 64 -8.33 -9.89 7.42
C SER A 64 -8.26 -8.87 8.58
N PRO A 65 -9.15 -9.00 9.58
CA PRO A 65 -10.31 -9.89 9.63
C PRO A 65 -11.35 -9.55 8.56
N GLU A 66 -12.19 -10.53 8.17
CA GLU A 66 -13.23 -10.35 7.14
C GLU A 66 -14.52 -9.73 7.70
N LEU A 67 -14.76 -9.92 8.99
CA LEU A 67 -15.92 -9.37 9.69
C LEU A 67 -15.44 -8.54 10.89
N LEU A 68 -15.86 -7.28 10.95
CA LEU A 68 -15.42 -6.37 12.02
C LEU A 68 -16.44 -6.26 13.13
N SER A 69 -15.96 -6.27 14.38
CA SER A 69 -16.68 -5.71 15.52
C SER A 69 -16.71 -4.19 15.43
N ALA A 70 -17.57 -3.55 16.23
CA ALA A 70 -17.62 -2.09 16.31
C ALA A 70 -16.28 -1.47 16.78
N ASN A 71 -15.54 -2.15 17.65
CA ASN A 71 -14.23 -1.70 18.12
C ASN A 71 -13.16 -1.84 17.03
N GLN A 72 -13.19 -2.94 16.29
CA GLN A 72 -12.30 -3.15 15.15
C GLN A 72 -12.54 -2.08 14.07
N GLU A 73 -13.79 -1.84 13.69
CA GLU A 73 -14.14 -0.80 12.71
C GLU A 73 -13.72 0.59 13.18
N SER A 74 -14.00 0.93 14.45
CA SER A 74 -13.60 2.21 15.04
C SER A 74 -12.07 2.38 15.04
N TYR A 75 -11.32 1.34 15.39
CA TYR A 75 -9.86 1.38 15.37
C TYR A 75 -9.32 1.60 13.95
N LEU A 76 -9.80 0.83 12.99
CA LEU A 76 -9.38 0.96 11.59
C LEU A 76 -9.67 2.36 11.05
N GLN A 77 -10.87 2.89 11.32
CA GLN A 77 -11.25 4.25 10.92
C GLN A 77 -10.33 5.32 11.54
N GLN A 78 -10.00 5.18 12.84
CA GLN A 78 -9.09 6.10 13.52
C GLN A 78 -7.68 6.04 12.93
N GLN A 79 -7.17 4.85 12.62
CA GLN A 79 -5.85 4.66 12.03
C GLN A 79 -5.74 5.37 10.67
N PHE A 80 -6.69 5.14 9.77
CA PHE A 80 -6.64 5.73 8.43
C PHE A 80 -6.97 7.23 8.43
N ASN A 81 -7.79 7.72 9.34
CA ASN A 81 -7.96 9.15 9.56
C ASN A 81 -6.65 9.80 10.05
N ALA A 82 -5.93 9.16 10.98
CA ALA A 82 -4.64 9.66 11.46
C ALA A 82 -3.59 9.66 10.35
N ILE A 83 -3.55 8.61 9.51
CA ILE A 83 -2.66 8.55 8.33
C ILE A 83 -2.98 9.71 7.38
N ARG A 84 -4.25 9.90 7.01
CA ARG A 84 -4.66 11.01 6.15
C ARG A 84 -4.22 12.34 6.75
N ASP A 85 -4.52 12.62 8.00
CA ASP A 85 -4.18 13.89 8.64
C ASP A 85 -2.66 14.14 8.65
N ALA A 86 -1.87 13.10 8.93
CA ALA A 86 -0.43 13.18 8.93
C ALA A 86 0.17 13.45 7.53
N VAL A 87 -0.35 12.81 6.48
CA VAL A 87 0.15 13.04 5.11
C VAL A 87 -0.31 14.37 4.53
N TYR A 88 -1.43 14.92 5.02
CA TYR A 88 -1.90 16.27 4.67
C TYR A 88 -1.18 17.39 5.42
N ALA A 89 -0.24 17.08 6.30
CA ALA A 89 0.53 18.09 7.02
C ALA A 89 1.11 19.15 6.08
N THR A 90 0.93 20.42 6.42
CA THR A 90 1.48 21.56 5.65
C THR A 90 3.00 21.59 5.72
N ASP A 91 3.56 21.27 6.91
CA ASP A 91 5.01 21.12 7.07
C ASP A 91 5.47 19.77 6.51
N LYS A 92 6.09 19.80 5.35
CA LYS A 92 6.62 18.60 4.68
C LYS A 92 7.94 18.08 5.29
N ASN A 93 8.43 18.70 6.37
CA ASN A 93 9.49 18.13 7.21
C ASN A 93 8.94 17.36 8.42
N SER A 94 7.61 17.35 8.63
CA SER A 94 6.98 16.52 9.66
C SER A 94 7.29 15.05 9.46
N THR A 95 7.50 14.32 10.55
CA THR A 95 7.74 12.87 10.59
C THR A 95 6.56 12.10 11.17
N GLU A 96 5.42 12.74 11.41
CA GLU A 96 4.27 12.12 12.04
C GLU A 96 3.74 10.92 11.25
N TRP A 97 3.66 11.04 9.93
CA TRP A 97 3.22 9.93 9.07
C TRP A 97 4.18 8.72 9.12
N GLU A 98 5.48 8.95 9.36
CA GLU A 98 6.49 7.90 9.50
C GLU A 98 6.30 7.05 10.77
N ASN A 99 5.55 7.57 11.77
CA ASN A 99 5.16 6.79 12.94
C ASN A 99 4.01 5.82 12.65
N LEU A 100 3.24 6.10 11.61
CA LEU A 100 2.07 5.32 11.21
C LEU A 100 2.37 4.33 10.09
N ILE A 101 3.20 4.73 9.12
CA ILE A 101 3.54 3.93 7.94
C ILE A 101 5.06 3.65 7.92
N ASP A 102 5.44 2.44 7.54
CA ASP A 102 6.83 2.10 7.25
C ASP A 102 7.27 2.79 5.95
N MET A 103 8.08 3.83 6.11
CA MET A 103 8.57 4.66 5.00
C MET A 103 9.35 3.84 3.96
N TYR A 104 10.20 2.91 4.40
CA TYR A 104 11.02 2.14 3.47
C TYR A 104 10.23 1.04 2.75
N ALA A 105 9.23 0.44 3.40
CA ALA A 105 8.31 -0.47 2.73
C ALA A 105 7.51 0.26 1.65
N MET A 106 7.02 1.47 1.97
CA MET A 106 6.34 2.33 1.01
C MET A 106 7.26 2.73 -0.15
N ALA A 107 8.50 3.11 0.12
CA ALA A 107 9.48 3.49 -0.91
C ALA A 107 9.84 2.30 -1.81
N ARG A 108 9.96 1.08 -1.26
CA ARG A 108 10.19 -0.13 -2.06
C ARG A 108 9.03 -0.44 -2.99
N LEU A 109 7.79 -0.36 -2.47
CA LEU A 109 6.61 -0.56 -3.30
C LEU A 109 6.53 0.51 -4.40
N TYR A 110 6.77 1.77 -4.05
CA TYR A 110 6.80 2.88 -5.01
C TYR A 110 7.80 2.63 -6.15
N VAL A 111 9.04 2.26 -5.82
CA VAL A 111 10.08 1.97 -6.84
C VAL A 111 9.66 0.80 -7.73
N VAL A 112 9.10 -0.27 -7.17
CA VAL A 112 8.63 -1.42 -7.98
C VAL A 112 7.52 -0.99 -8.94
N ARG A 113 6.51 -0.24 -8.44
CA ARG A 113 5.39 0.23 -9.27
C ARG A 113 5.85 1.17 -10.40
N GLU A 114 6.79 2.09 -10.12
CA GLU A 114 7.37 2.97 -11.14
C GLU A 114 8.19 2.19 -12.19
N LEU A 115 9.01 1.24 -11.77
CA LEU A 115 9.80 0.40 -12.68
C LEU A 115 8.90 -0.45 -13.59
N MET A 116 7.79 -0.92 -13.06
CA MET A 116 6.80 -1.70 -13.82
C MET A 116 5.85 -0.82 -14.63
N GLN A 117 5.92 0.50 -14.50
CA GLN A 117 4.99 1.46 -15.12
C GLN A 117 3.52 1.14 -14.79
N ASP A 118 3.30 0.75 -13.54
CA ASP A 118 1.99 0.37 -13.05
C ASP A 118 1.29 1.60 -12.47
N GLU A 119 0.67 2.37 -13.36
CA GLU A 119 0.05 3.66 -13.05
C GLU A 119 -1.17 3.56 -12.13
N GLU A 120 -1.81 2.40 -12.07
CA GLU A 120 -3.00 2.15 -11.24
C GLU A 120 -2.66 1.72 -9.81
N GLY A 121 -1.41 1.38 -9.56
CA GLY A 121 -0.98 0.63 -8.39
C GLY A 121 -1.11 1.32 -7.02
N PHE A 122 -1.50 2.59 -6.96
CA PHE A 122 -1.83 3.31 -5.72
C PHE A 122 -3.25 3.89 -5.73
N HIS A 123 -3.99 3.67 -6.81
CA HIS A 123 -5.39 4.01 -6.93
C HIS A 123 -6.28 2.86 -6.44
N GLY A 124 -5.94 1.63 -6.83
CA GLY A 124 -6.58 0.38 -6.41
C GLY A 124 -5.54 -0.72 -6.27
N SER A 125 -5.95 -1.89 -5.80
CA SER A 125 -5.07 -3.04 -5.57
C SER A 125 -3.83 -2.71 -4.73
N PHE A 126 -3.96 -1.71 -3.87
CA PHE A 126 -2.90 -1.24 -2.99
C PHE A 126 -3.09 -1.83 -1.59
N TYR A 127 -2.33 -2.89 -1.30
CA TYR A 127 -2.41 -3.58 -0.02
C TYR A 127 -1.53 -2.94 1.05
N LEU A 128 -2.04 -2.97 2.26
CA LEU A 128 -1.35 -2.58 3.48
C LEU A 128 -1.62 -3.62 4.56
N HIS A 129 -0.63 -3.90 5.38
CA HIS A 129 -0.80 -4.79 6.52
C HIS A 129 -0.15 -4.22 7.78
N LYS A 130 -0.63 -4.63 8.94
CA LYS A 130 -0.11 -4.19 10.24
C LYS A 130 -0.15 -5.35 11.22
N ASP A 131 1.00 -5.71 11.77
CA ASP A 131 1.06 -6.71 12.84
C ASP A 131 0.59 -6.14 14.17
N ARG A 132 0.37 -7.00 15.16
CA ARG A 132 -0.08 -6.61 16.50
C ARG A 132 0.96 -5.75 17.20
N GLY A 133 0.47 -4.86 18.03
CA GLY A 133 1.25 -3.95 18.85
C GLY A 133 0.97 -2.48 18.55
N ALA A 134 0.88 -1.66 19.59
CA ALA A 134 0.58 -0.24 19.46
C ALA A 134 1.64 0.52 18.67
N ASP A 135 2.90 0.09 18.76
CA ASP A 135 4.05 0.73 18.10
C ASP A 135 4.36 0.16 16.71
N THR A 136 3.62 -0.85 16.24
CA THR A 136 3.79 -1.38 14.90
C THR A 136 3.20 -0.43 13.87
N LYS A 137 3.81 -0.42 12.68
CA LYS A 137 3.43 0.47 11.58
C LYS A 137 2.66 -0.28 10.51
N TRP A 138 1.91 0.45 9.72
CA TRP A 138 1.38 -0.04 8.47
C TRP A 138 2.50 -0.25 7.46
N VAL A 139 2.56 -1.42 6.88
CA VAL A 139 3.57 -1.83 5.90
C VAL A 139 2.91 -1.94 4.54
N ALA A 140 3.47 -1.25 3.56
CA ALA A 140 2.98 -1.30 2.17
C ALA A 140 3.32 -2.64 1.51
N GLY A 141 2.34 -3.26 0.91
CA GLY A 141 2.39 -4.60 0.31
C GLY A 141 1.41 -5.59 0.95
N PRO A 142 1.38 -6.81 0.42
CA PRO A 142 2.23 -7.36 -0.64
C PRO A 142 1.90 -6.78 -2.03
N VAL A 143 2.81 -7.00 -2.99
CA VAL A 143 2.57 -6.64 -4.40
C VAL A 143 1.45 -7.49 -4.99
N TRP A 144 0.60 -6.84 -5.77
CA TRP A 144 -0.55 -7.47 -6.41
C TRP A 144 -0.97 -6.70 -7.65
N ASP A 145 -1.54 -7.41 -8.62
CA ASP A 145 -2.19 -6.87 -9.80
C ASP A 145 -1.35 -5.88 -10.63
N PHE A 146 -0.39 -6.43 -11.34
CA PHE A 146 0.38 -5.69 -12.34
C PHE A 146 -0.22 -5.86 -13.75
N GLY A 147 -1.53 -6.03 -13.85
CA GLY A 147 -2.23 -6.25 -15.11
C GLY A 147 -2.07 -5.10 -16.11
N ASN A 148 -1.90 -3.88 -15.60
CA ASN A 148 -1.66 -2.69 -16.41
C ASN A 148 -0.17 -2.34 -16.59
N ALA A 149 0.74 -3.10 -15.97
CA ALA A 149 2.16 -2.88 -16.10
C ALA A 149 2.62 -3.05 -17.55
N TYR A 150 3.46 -2.14 -18.03
CA TYR A 150 3.96 -2.10 -19.41
C TYR A 150 2.89 -2.09 -20.53
N ASN A 151 1.63 -1.96 -20.18
CA ASN A 151 0.53 -1.98 -21.14
C ASN A 151 0.18 -0.59 -21.67
N ASN A 152 0.97 0.41 -21.33
CA ASN A 152 0.66 1.79 -21.58
C ASN A 152 1.60 2.38 -22.62
N ASP A 153 1.06 2.79 -23.77
CA ASP A 153 1.80 3.53 -24.80
C ASP A 153 2.26 4.94 -24.35
N ARG A 154 1.85 5.37 -23.15
CA ARG A 154 2.02 6.76 -22.68
C ARG A 154 3.22 6.97 -21.79
N HIS A 155 3.84 5.93 -21.24
CA HIS A 155 4.96 6.03 -20.30
C HIS A 155 4.67 7.00 -19.14
N SER A 156 3.51 6.85 -18.53
CA SER A 156 3.11 7.68 -17.38
C SER A 156 3.81 7.22 -16.11
N TYR A 157 4.33 8.16 -15.35
CA TYR A 157 4.82 7.89 -14.01
C TYR A 157 3.68 8.08 -13.01
N ILE A 158 3.69 7.32 -11.91
CA ILE A 158 2.65 7.38 -10.88
C ILE A 158 2.44 8.80 -10.37
N TRP A 159 3.54 9.50 -10.08
CA TRP A 159 3.54 10.85 -9.52
C TRP A 159 3.06 11.95 -10.50
N ASP A 160 2.99 11.67 -11.79
CA ASP A 160 2.61 12.64 -12.84
C ASP A 160 1.40 12.15 -13.65
N ASN A 161 0.67 11.18 -13.12
CA ASN A 161 -0.49 10.63 -13.80
C ASN A 161 -1.79 11.31 -13.35
N PRO A 162 -2.41 12.15 -14.19
CA PRO A 162 -3.68 12.79 -13.85
C PRO A 162 -4.89 11.86 -14.01
N GLN A 163 -4.71 10.64 -14.50
CA GLN A 163 -5.79 9.73 -14.83
C GLN A 163 -6.31 8.99 -13.60
N PHE A 164 -5.41 8.66 -12.67
CA PHE A 164 -5.74 7.92 -11.46
C PHE A 164 -5.48 8.76 -10.21
N GLU A 165 -6.44 8.81 -9.31
CA GLU A 165 -6.28 9.46 -8.02
C GLU A 165 -5.49 8.54 -7.08
N CYS A 166 -4.25 8.90 -6.78
CA CYS A 166 -3.42 8.18 -5.82
C CYS A 166 -3.58 8.81 -4.43
N PHE A 167 -4.44 8.25 -3.60
CA PHE A 167 -4.93 8.87 -2.37
C PHE A 167 -3.83 9.26 -1.37
N LEU A 168 -2.90 8.37 -1.10
CA LEU A 168 -1.86 8.60 -0.09
C LEU A 168 -0.52 9.00 -0.71
N ILE A 169 -0.13 8.35 -1.81
CA ILE A 169 1.21 8.52 -2.35
C ILE A 169 1.46 9.92 -2.91
N ASP A 170 0.42 10.59 -3.45
CA ASP A 170 0.50 11.97 -3.92
C ASP A 170 0.95 12.94 -2.82
N HIS A 171 0.51 12.69 -1.59
CA HIS A 171 0.89 13.48 -0.43
C HIS A 171 2.23 13.04 0.16
N ILE A 172 2.46 11.72 0.29
CA ILE A 172 3.69 11.15 0.84
C ILE A 172 4.89 11.55 -0.02
N TYR A 173 4.74 11.59 -1.35
CA TYR A 173 5.82 11.98 -2.24
C TYR A 173 6.27 13.44 -2.07
N GLN A 174 5.45 14.30 -1.47
CA GLN A 174 5.82 15.69 -1.18
C GLN A 174 6.81 15.84 -0.01
N PHE A 175 7.02 14.79 0.78
CA PHE A 175 7.97 14.82 1.89
C PHE A 175 9.39 14.55 1.41
N PRO A 176 10.37 15.48 1.65
CA PRO A 176 11.74 15.30 1.17
C PRO A 176 12.41 14.02 1.69
N ARG A 177 12.07 13.60 2.92
CA ARG A 177 12.58 12.35 3.50
C ARG A 177 12.11 11.11 2.73
N PHE A 178 10.86 11.12 2.24
CA PHE A 178 10.37 10.03 1.40
C PHE A 178 11.08 10.01 0.04
N GLN A 179 11.26 11.18 -0.59
CA GLN A 179 12.01 11.28 -1.85
C GLN A 179 13.44 10.76 -1.71
N GLU A 180 14.08 11.03 -0.57
CA GLU A 180 15.41 10.49 -0.28
C GLU A 180 15.40 8.98 -0.05
N ALA A 181 14.37 8.46 0.64
CA ALA A 181 14.19 7.02 0.80
C ALA A 181 13.99 6.32 -0.55
N VAL A 182 13.19 6.90 -1.46
CA VAL A 182 13.01 6.40 -2.83
C VAL A 182 14.33 6.36 -3.59
N LYS A 183 15.15 7.42 -3.53
CA LYS A 183 16.48 7.44 -4.16
C LYS A 183 17.40 6.36 -3.63
N ASN A 184 17.40 6.15 -2.31
CA ASN A 184 18.23 5.12 -1.68
C ASN A 184 17.78 3.73 -2.11
N VAL A 185 16.48 3.43 -2.06
CA VAL A 185 15.91 2.15 -2.50
C VAL A 185 16.21 1.88 -3.97
N PHE A 186 16.03 2.89 -4.84
CA PHE A 186 16.35 2.75 -6.25
C PHE A 186 17.86 2.52 -6.48
N GLY A 187 18.71 3.23 -5.74
CA GLY A 187 20.16 3.06 -5.80
C GLY A 187 20.61 1.66 -5.39
N ASP A 188 20.00 1.10 -4.34
CA ASP A 188 20.25 -0.27 -3.90
C ASP A 188 19.77 -1.28 -4.96
N PHE A 189 18.58 -1.09 -5.50
CA PHE A 189 18.05 -1.92 -6.59
C PHE A 189 18.97 -1.88 -7.82
N TYR A 190 19.39 -0.70 -8.27
CA TYR A 190 20.25 -0.53 -9.42
C TYR A 190 21.61 -1.24 -9.23
N ARG A 191 22.20 -1.10 -8.05
CA ARG A 191 23.50 -1.71 -7.75
C ARG A 191 23.44 -3.22 -7.63
N ASP A 192 22.42 -3.73 -6.95
CA ASP A 192 22.41 -5.12 -6.48
C ASP A 192 21.57 -6.03 -7.38
N ALA A 193 20.44 -5.56 -7.89
CA ALA A 193 19.53 -6.35 -8.73
C ALA A 193 19.76 -6.12 -10.23
N TYR A 194 19.75 -4.86 -10.67
CA TYR A 194 19.86 -4.54 -12.10
C TYR A 194 21.18 -5.04 -12.69
N ALA A 195 22.29 -4.86 -12.00
CA ALA A 195 23.60 -5.36 -12.44
C ALA A 195 23.68 -6.89 -12.56
N SER A 196 22.75 -7.64 -11.96
CA SER A 196 22.68 -9.10 -12.06
C SER A 196 21.66 -9.59 -13.10
N MET A 197 20.78 -8.72 -13.60
CA MET A 197 19.74 -9.10 -14.57
C MET A 197 20.31 -9.58 -15.90
N ASP A 198 21.38 -8.95 -16.40
CA ASP A 198 22.04 -9.37 -17.63
C ASP A 198 22.51 -10.83 -17.56
N LYS A 199 23.05 -11.24 -16.42
CA LYS A 199 23.49 -12.63 -16.19
C LYS A 199 22.33 -13.61 -16.15
N PHE A 200 21.13 -13.14 -15.75
CA PHE A 200 19.94 -13.97 -15.71
C PHE A 200 19.29 -14.12 -17.09
N ILE A 201 19.32 -13.05 -17.90
CA ILE A 201 18.75 -13.06 -19.26
C ILE A 201 19.59 -13.92 -20.21
N ASP A 202 20.90 -14.00 -19.99
CA ASP A 202 21.85 -14.76 -20.82
C ASP A 202 21.87 -16.27 -20.50
N GLN A 203 21.06 -16.76 -19.56
CA GLN A 203 20.89 -18.19 -19.20
C GLN A 203 19.71 -18.84 -19.92
#